data_9a34df4d9d56b8562b279bae82bdef3e
#
_entry.id   9a34df4d9d56b8562b279bae82bdef3e
#
_cell.length_a   1.000
_cell.length_b   1.000
_cell.length_c   1.000
_cell.angle_alpha   90.00
_cell.angle_beta   90.00
_cell.angle_gamma   90.00
#
_symmetry.space_group_name_H-M   'P 1'
#
loop_
_entity.id
_entity.type
_entity.pdbx_description
1 polymer ?
#
loop_
_entity_poly.entity_id
_entity_poly.type
_entity_poly.pdbx_seq_one_letter_code
_entity_poly.pdbx_strand_id
1 'polypeptide(L)'
;GKRDWDPTGNVYFWGSSSYAQVTLFKEHLDYWSESNPNAYYPKPYINTAGAVRQYNAKTSAHTTDQYLQSAAYCRLKNLTISYDLPKNIISKAGLEQVRVFVSGENLFTITSLKGMFDPEVIFAENSYNAEGGKQYPLNKVYSIGLSVSF
;
A
#
# COMPACT_ATOMS: atom_id res chain seq x y z
N GLY A 1 -7.38 -13.71 -4.00
CA GLY A 1 -7.63 -13.88 -5.44
C GLY A 1 -6.83 -12.86 -6.24
N LYS A 2 -6.41 -13.23 -7.44
CA LYS A 2 -5.75 -12.29 -8.35
C LYS A 2 -6.79 -11.30 -8.84
N ARG A 3 -6.60 -10.02 -8.55
CA ARG A 3 -7.41 -8.92 -9.08
C ARG A 3 -6.48 -7.98 -9.82
N ASP A 4 -6.89 -7.61 -11.02
CA ASP A 4 -6.19 -6.57 -11.76
C ASP A 4 -6.79 -5.22 -11.36
N TRP A 5 -5.94 -4.23 -11.19
CA TRP A 5 -6.32 -2.90 -10.76
C TRP A 5 -5.80 -1.86 -11.75
N ASP A 6 -6.68 -0.98 -12.17
CA ASP A 6 -6.36 0.13 -13.06
C ASP A 6 -6.49 1.46 -12.29
N PRO A 7 -5.36 2.13 -12.00
CA PRO A 7 -5.37 3.41 -11.30
C PRO A 7 -5.77 4.59 -12.20
N THR A 8 -6.01 4.37 -13.49
CA THR A 8 -6.19 5.46 -14.45
C THR A 8 -7.46 6.27 -14.25
N GLY A 9 -8.45 5.72 -13.56
CA GLY A 9 -9.65 6.45 -13.12
C GLY A 9 -9.38 7.49 -12.02
N ASN A 10 -8.20 7.44 -11.39
CA ASN A 10 -7.84 8.32 -10.30
C ASN A 10 -7.03 9.52 -10.78
N VAL A 11 -7.58 10.73 -10.67
CA VAL A 11 -6.89 11.97 -11.08
C VAL A 11 -5.55 12.18 -10.37
N TYR A 12 -5.41 11.69 -9.14
CA TYR A 12 -4.16 11.78 -8.39
C TYR A 12 -3.05 10.89 -8.94
N PHE A 13 -3.41 9.80 -9.61
CA PHE A 13 -2.44 8.91 -10.23
C PHE A 13 -1.61 9.61 -11.29
N TRP A 14 -2.21 10.52 -12.05
CA TRP A 14 -1.52 11.21 -13.15
C TRP A 14 -0.65 12.36 -12.71
N GLY A 15 -0.79 12.84 -11.47
CA GLY A 15 -0.10 14.03 -10.98
C GLY A 15 -0.47 15.29 -11.73
N SER A 16 -1.50 15.23 -12.56
CA SER A 16 -2.00 16.36 -13.33
C SER A 16 -3.52 16.41 -13.22
N SER A 17 -4.04 17.55 -12.84
CA SER A 17 -5.48 17.75 -12.68
C SER A 17 -5.85 19.17 -13.08
N SER A 18 -7.08 19.35 -13.50
CA SER A 18 -7.68 20.65 -13.66
C SER A 18 -7.94 21.37 -12.32
N TYR A 19 -7.75 20.68 -11.21
CA TYR A 19 -7.89 21.22 -9.86
C TYR A 19 -6.54 21.68 -9.32
N ALA A 20 -6.53 22.86 -8.73
CA ALA A 20 -5.30 23.52 -8.23
C ALA A 20 -4.61 22.82 -7.02
N GLN A 21 -5.11 21.69 -6.57
CA GLN A 21 -4.71 21.06 -5.32
C GLN A 21 -4.06 19.68 -5.49
N VAL A 22 -3.48 19.39 -6.65
CA VAL A 22 -2.88 18.09 -6.90
C VAL A 22 -1.41 18.09 -6.50
N THR A 23 -1.09 17.26 -5.52
CA THR A 23 0.28 16.97 -5.13
C THR A 23 0.85 15.88 -6.05
N LEU A 24 2.02 16.11 -6.60
CA LEU A 24 2.77 15.11 -7.35
C LEU A 24 3.41 14.11 -6.38
N PHE A 25 3.37 12.84 -6.75
CA PHE A 25 4.13 11.79 -6.07
C PHE A 25 5.55 11.72 -6.65
N LYS A 26 6.48 11.18 -5.88
CA LYS A 26 7.86 10.98 -6.30
C LYS A 26 7.96 10.11 -7.57
N GLU A 27 7.07 9.14 -7.68
CA GLU A 27 6.96 8.23 -8.81
C GLU A 27 6.67 8.95 -10.13
N HIS A 28 5.96 10.09 -10.10
CA HIS A 28 5.68 10.91 -11.28
C HIS A 28 6.93 11.57 -11.88
N LEU A 29 8.10 11.49 -11.22
CA LEU A 29 9.36 11.95 -11.80
C LEU A 29 9.81 11.09 -12.98
N ASP A 30 9.33 9.84 -13.08
CA ASP A 30 9.50 8.98 -14.26
C ASP A 30 8.48 9.33 -15.35
N TYR A 31 8.48 10.58 -15.80
CA TYR A 31 7.58 11.06 -16.85
C TYR A 31 8.28 11.15 -18.20
N TRP A 32 7.49 11.07 -19.26
CA TRP A 32 7.98 11.15 -20.62
C TRP A 32 8.58 12.53 -20.93
N SER A 33 9.76 12.50 -21.48
CA SER A 33 10.46 13.65 -22.06
C SER A 33 11.32 13.19 -23.24
N GLU A 34 11.88 14.12 -24.00
CA GLU A 34 12.79 13.77 -25.10
C GLU A 34 14.04 13.02 -24.60
N SER A 35 14.47 13.31 -23.37
CA SER A 35 15.57 12.61 -22.70
C SER A 35 15.17 11.32 -22.01
N ASN A 36 13.88 11.07 -21.80
CA ASN A 36 13.32 9.85 -21.19
C ASN A 36 12.11 9.33 -22.00
N PRO A 37 12.31 8.84 -23.22
CA PRO A 37 11.23 8.42 -24.11
C PRO A 37 10.49 7.15 -23.65
N ASN A 38 11.11 6.35 -22.77
CA ASN A 38 10.56 5.09 -22.25
C ASN A 38 9.93 5.22 -20.85
N ALA A 39 9.65 6.44 -20.42
CA ALA A 39 9.04 6.69 -19.12
C ALA A 39 7.70 5.98 -18.94
N TYR A 40 7.43 5.61 -17.69
CA TYR A 40 6.15 4.97 -17.34
C TYR A 40 4.97 5.95 -17.39
N TYR A 41 5.18 7.21 -16.92
CA TYR A 41 4.13 8.22 -16.89
C TYR A 41 4.18 9.11 -18.13
N PRO A 42 3.02 9.64 -18.57
CA PRO A 42 2.99 10.60 -19.65
C PRO A 42 3.58 11.94 -19.21
N LYS A 43 3.88 12.81 -20.18
CA LYS A 43 4.33 14.18 -19.91
C LYS A 43 3.27 14.94 -19.11
N PRO A 44 3.61 15.49 -17.94
CA PRO A 44 2.66 16.28 -17.16
C PRO A 44 2.37 17.62 -17.81
N TYR A 45 1.14 18.09 -17.71
CA TYR A 45 0.70 19.39 -18.17
C TYR A 45 0.20 20.24 -17.02
N ILE A 46 0.66 21.46 -16.94
CA ILE A 46 0.28 22.42 -15.89
C ILE A 46 -0.96 23.25 -16.25
N ASN A 47 -1.37 23.25 -17.50
CA ASN A 47 -2.57 23.97 -17.92
C ASN A 47 -3.80 23.03 -17.97
N THR A 48 -4.95 23.60 -17.68
CA THR A 48 -6.22 22.86 -17.61
C THR A 48 -6.55 22.09 -18.90
N ALA A 49 -6.28 22.69 -20.08
CA ALA A 49 -6.58 22.04 -21.35
C ALA A 49 -5.68 20.82 -21.60
N GLY A 50 -4.38 20.88 -21.25
CA GLY A 50 -3.47 19.77 -21.34
C GLY A 50 -3.82 18.66 -20.33
N ALA A 51 -4.13 19.03 -19.10
CA ALA A 51 -4.55 18.09 -18.06
C ALA A 51 -5.85 17.36 -18.43
N VAL A 52 -6.84 18.07 -18.93
CA VAL A 52 -8.12 17.48 -19.38
C VAL A 52 -7.92 16.52 -20.56
N ARG A 53 -7.08 16.86 -21.53
CA ARG A 53 -6.76 15.93 -22.62
C ARG A 53 -6.11 14.66 -22.13
N GLN A 54 -5.14 14.79 -21.25
CA GLN A 54 -4.44 13.66 -20.64
C GLN A 54 -5.41 12.78 -19.85
N TYR A 55 -6.24 13.42 -19.04
CA TYR A 55 -7.30 12.77 -18.29
C TYR A 55 -8.28 12.06 -19.22
N ASN A 56 -8.88 12.74 -20.18
CA ASN A 56 -9.89 12.15 -21.08
C ASN A 56 -9.34 11.06 -22.00
N ALA A 57 -8.06 11.14 -22.37
CA ALA A 57 -7.44 10.14 -23.22
C ALA A 57 -7.11 8.83 -22.46
N LYS A 58 -7.00 8.88 -21.14
CA LYS A 58 -6.51 7.78 -20.30
C LYS A 58 -7.51 7.29 -19.27
N THR A 59 -8.63 8.01 -19.08
CA THR A 59 -9.53 7.70 -17.98
C THR A 59 -10.62 6.72 -18.33
N SER A 60 -11.19 6.27 -17.31
CA SER A 60 -12.45 5.58 -16.98
C SER A 60 -13.18 4.83 -18.10
N ALA A 61 -13.08 5.26 -19.34
CA ALA A 61 -13.73 4.59 -20.46
C ALA A 61 -12.85 3.49 -21.08
N HIS A 62 -11.53 3.54 -20.90
CA HIS A 62 -10.63 2.63 -21.61
C HIS A 62 -9.38 2.28 -20.76
N THR A 63 -9.45 1.18 -20.05
CA THR A 63 -8.28 0.55 -19.41
C THR A 63 -7.24 0.20 -20.47
N THR A 64 -5.99 0.55 -20.20
CA THR A 64 -4.86 0.19 -21.06
C THR A 64 -3.95 -0.80 -20.33
N ASP A 65 -3.36 -1.71 -21.08
CA ASP A 65 -2.45 -2.73 -20.56
C ASP A 65 -1.20 -2.13 -19.89
N GLN A 66 -0.74 -0.97 -20.36
CA GLN A 66 0.41 -0.26 -19.79
C GLN A 66 0.21 0.11 -18.31
N TYR A 67 -1.01 0.47 -17.92
CA TYR A 67 -1.31 0.95 -16.56
C TYR A 67 -2.06 -0.08 -15.71
N LEU A 68 -2.55 -1.14 -16.33
CA LEU A 68 -3.17 -2.24 -15.61
C LEU A 68 -2.12 -2.95 -14.75
N GLN A 69 -2.36 -3.00 -13.44
CA GLN A 69 -1.44 -3.59 -12.49
C GLN A 69 -2.07 -4.79 -11.80
N SER A 70 -1.26 -5.83 -11.57
CA SER A 70 -1.71 -6.96 -10.77
C SER A 70 -1.72 -6.57 -9.29
N ALA A 71 -2.88 -6.61 -8.67
CA ALA A 71 -3.05 -6.41 -7.24
C ALA A 71 -2.96 -7.71 -6.43
N ALA A 72 -2.38 -8.76 -7.02
CA ALA A 72 -2.07 -9.98 -6.28
C ALA A 72 -1.00 -9.70 -5.22
N TYR A 73 -1.20 -10.21 -4.01
CA TYR A 73 -0.27 -10.03 -2.92
C TYR A 73 -0.26 -11.22 -1.96
N CYS A 74 0.84 -11.32 -1.22
CA CYS A 74 0.98 -12.18 -0.05
C CYS A 74 1.50 -11.34 1.11
N ARG A 75 0.83 -11.36 2.25
CA ARG A 75 1.18 -10.58 3.44
C ARG A 75 1.32 -11.47 4.65
N LEU A 76 2.43 -11.33 5.38
CA LEU A 76 2.56 -11.90 6.71
C LEU A 76 1.81 -10.99 7.70
N LYS A 77 0.56 -11.38 8.01
CA LYS A 77 -0.34 -10.57 8.83
C LYS A 77 -0.02 -10.63 10.29
N ASN A 78 0.25 -11.82 10.81
CA ASN A 78 0.53 -12.02 12.24
C ASN A 78 1.65 -13.04 12.41
N LEU A 79 2.60 -12.70 13.25
CA LEU A 79 3.63 -13.60 13.73
C LEU A 79 3.80 -13.37 15.24
N THR A 80 3.66 -14.43 16.02
CA THR A 80 3.93 -14.37 17.47
C THR A 80 4.94 -15.46 17.82
N ILE A 81 5.99 -15.06 18.53
CA ILE A 81 6.98 -15.94 19.09
C ILE A 81 6.90 -15.81 20.59
N SER A 82 6.73 -16.92 21.30
CA SER A 82 6.67 -16.95 22.76
C SER A 82 7.66 -17.95 23.33
N TYR A 83 8.12 -17.64 24.53
CA TYR A 83 9.02 -18.50 25.28
C TYR A 83 8.55 -18.61 26.73
N ASP A 84 8.34 -19.84 27.19
CA ASP A 84 8.03 -20.15 28.58
C ASP A 84 9.33 -20.36 29.36
N LEU A 85 9.51 -19.62 30.43
CA LEU A 85 10.69 -19.74 31.27
C LEU A 85 10.70 -21.12 31.98
N PRO A 86 11.87 -21.77 32.10
CA PRO A 86 11.98 -23.05 32.76
C PRO A 86 11.57 -23.00 34.24
N LYS A 87 10.83 -24.01 34.68
CA LYS A 87 10.31 -24.09 36.07
C LYS A 87 11.37 -23.97 37.17
N ASN A 88 12.57 -24.48 36.94
CA ASN A 88 13.67 -24.39 37.89
C ASN A 88 14.12 -22.94 38.19
N ILE A 89 13.81 -22.01 37.33
CA ILE A 89 14.12 -20.58 37.51
C ILE A 89 12.98 -19.89 38.23
N ILE A 90 11.74 -20.10 37.76
CA ILE A 90 10.57 -19.37 38.23
C ILE A 90 10.01 -19.84 39.57
N SER A 91 10.18 -21.14 39.89
CA SER A 91 9.75 -21.71 41.19
C SER A 91 10.44 -21.09 42.40
N LYS A 92 11.66 -20.60 42.23
CA LYS A 92 12.39 -19.88 43.29
C LYS A 92 11.71 -18.54 43.65
N ALA A 93 10.94 -17.95 42.74
CA ALA A 93 10.19 -16.75 42.93
C ALA A 93 8.72 -16.99 43.31
N GLY A 94 8.31 -18.27 43.55
CA GLY A 94 6.95 -18.65 43.87
C GLY A 94 5.96 -18.52 42.67
N LEU A 95 6.49 -18.53 41.47
CA LEU A 95 5.68 -18.39 40.24
C LEU A 95 5.42 -19.76 39.60
N GLU A 96 4.21 -19.96 39.08
CA GLU A 96 3.82 -21.19 38.37
C GLU A 96 4.24 -21.16 36.90
N GLN A 97 4.06 -20.03 36.25
CA GLN A 97 4.40 -19.86 34.83
C GLN A 97 4.81 -18.41 34.54
N VAL A 98 5.84 -18.25 33.74
CA VAL A 98 6.24 -16.98 33.16
C VAL A 98 6.48 -17.17 31.68
N ARG A 99 5.72 -16.45 30.86
CA ARG A 99 5.81 -16.45 29.41
C ARG A 99 6.16 -15.07 28.90
N VAL A 100 7.23 -14.98 28.10
CA VAL A 100 7.56 -13.77 27.32
C VAL A 100 7.14 -14.00 25.89
N PHE A 101 6.54 -12.99 25.25
CA PHE A 101 6.20 -13.07 23.84
C PHE A 101 6.51 -11.79 23.09
N VAL A 102 6.81 -11.95 21.82
CA VAL A 102 6.96 -10.86 20.85
C VAL A 102 5.99 -11.14 19.70
N SER A 103 5.21 -10.19 19.32
CA SER A 103 4.32 -10.29 18.18
C SER A 103 4.51 -9.16 17.19
N GLY A 104 4.23 -9.45 15.92
CA GLY A 104 4.27 -8.46 14.86
C GLY A 104 3.09 -8.64 13.92
N GLU A 105 2.51 -7.52 13.51
CA GLU A 105 1.41 -7.47 12.55
C GLU A 105 1.84 -6.76 11.28
N ASN A 106 1.33 -7.22 10.14
CA ASN A 106 1.58 -6.67 8.81
C ASN A 106 3.09 -6.52 8.48
N LEU A 107 3.90 -7.50 8.87
CA LEU A 107 5.36 -7.42 8.88
C LEU A 107 5.96 -7.17 7.51
N PHE A 108 5.48 -7.89 6.50
CA PHE A 108 5.90 -7.64 5.12
C PHE A 108 4.82 -8.06 4.13
N THR A 109 4.88 -7.44 2.94
CA THR A 109 3.99 -7.73 1.82
C THR A 109 4.82 -7.97 0.57
N ILE A 110 4.52 -9.04 -0.14
CA ILE A 110 5.05 -9.34 -1.47
C ILE A 110 3.97 -9.00 -2.47
N THR A 111 4.23 -8.09 -3.40
CA THR A 111 3.31 -7.67 -4.44
C THR A 111 4.08 -7.10 -5.63
N SER A 112 3.49 -7.17 -6.82
CA SER A 112 3.99 -6.49 -8.02
C SER A 112 3.38 -5.10 -8.21
N LEU A 113 2.48 -4.68 -7.33
CA LEU A 113 1.86 -3.37 -7.38
C LEU A 113 2.91 -2.26 -7.17
N LYS A 114 2.79 -1.14 -7.86
CA LYS A 114 3.69 0.01 -7.67
C LYS A 114 3.66 0.47 -6.22
N GLY A 115 4.82 0.82 -5.69
CA GLY A 115 5.07 1.01 -4.26
C GLY A 115 4.28 2.10 -3.53
N MET A 116 3.54 2.94 -4.27
CA MET A 116 2.67 3.96 -3.67
C MET A 116 1.33 3.42 -3.16
N PHE A 117 0.98 2.18 -3.51
CA PHE A 117 -0.33 1.61 -3.21
C PHE A 117 -0.21 0.37 -2.34
N ASP A 118 -1.10 0.24 -1.37
CA ASP A 118 -1.24 -0.97 -0.57
C ASP A 118 -2.33 -1.87 -1.19
N PRO A 119 -1.98 -3.10 -1.62
CA PRO A 119 -2.89 -3.98 -2.35
C PRO A 119 -4.11 -4.42 -1.54
N GLU A 120 -4.11 -4.28 -0.23
CA GLU A 120 -5.24 -4.65 0.61
C GLU A 120 -6.29 -3.55 0.69
N VAL A 121 -5.87 -2.30 0.58
CA VAL A 121 -6.78 -1.15 0.75
C VAL A 121 -7.23 -0.50 -0.54
N ILE A 122 -6.64 -0.87 -1.69
CA ILE A 122 -7.06 -0.29 -3.00
C ILE A 122 -8.49 -0.67 -3.41
N PHE A 123 -9.03 -1.77 -2.88
CA PHE A 123 -10.38 -2.25 -3.15
C PHE A 123 -11.36 -2.03 -2.00
N ALA A 124 -11.02 -1.22 -1.01
CA ALA A 124 -11.91 -0.97 0.10
C ALA A 124 -13.21 -0.30 -0.39
N GLU A 125 -14.31 -0.95 -0.13
CA GLU A 125 -15.65 -0.63 -0.57
C GLU A 125 -16.21 0.61 0.17
N ASN A 126 -15.79 1.79 -0.16
CA ASN A 126 -16.56 2.97 0.20
C ASN A 126 -17.00 3.69 -1.06
N SER A 127 -18.24 3.52 -1.35
CA SER A 127 -18.97 3.81 -2.58
C SER A 127 -18.90 5.24 -3.12
N TYR A 128 -18.34 6.18 -2.43
CA TYR A 128 -18.21 7.55 -2.91
C TYR A 128 -16.83 7.87 -3.50
N ASN A 129 -15.87 6.99 -3.31
CA ASN A 129 -14.51 7.10 -3.84
C ASN A 129 -14.01 5.74 -4.29
N ALA A 130 -14.74 5.11 -5.20
CA ALA A 130 -14.35 3.82 -5.82
C ALA A 130 -13.00 3.89 -6.56
N GLU A 131 -12.38 5.04 -6.57
CA GLU A 131 -11.03 5.28 -7.04
C GLU A 131 -10.05 4.81 -5.96
N GLY A 132 -9.74 3.52 -5.93
CA GLY A 132 -8.81 2.90 -5.01
C GLY A 132 -7.47 3.63 -4.91
N GLY A 133 -6.76 3.39 -3.83
CA GLY A 133 -5.44 3.97 -3.61
C GLY A 133 -5.41 5.24 -2.75
N LYS A 134 -6.56 5.80 -2.37
CA LYS A 134 -6.63 6.97 -1.48
C LYS A 134 -6.59 6.63 0.00
N GLN A 135 -6.73 5.37 0.36
CA GLN A 135 -6.72 4.95 1.75
C GLN A 135 -5.30 4.86 2.29
N TYR A 136 -5.18 5.18 3.56
CA TYR A 136 -3.91 5.06 4.27
C TYR A 136 -3.46 3.59 4.30
N PRO A 137 -2.21 3.28 3.95
CA PRO A 137 -1.69 1.91 4.00
C PRO A 137 -1.69 1.37 5.42
N LEU A 138 -1.79 0.04 5.54
CA LEU A 138 -1.79 -0.63 6.83
C LEU A 138 -0.44 -0.48 7.53
N ASN A 139 -0.50 -0.11 8.80
CA ASN A 139 0.69 0.03 9.64
C ASN A 139 1.27 -1.33 10.03
N LYS A 140 2.59 -1.38 10.19
CA LYS A 140 3.27 -2.47 10.90
C LYS A 140 3.19 -2.21 12.39
N VAL A 141 2.81 -3.23 13.15
CA VAL A 141 2.72 -3.16 14.61
C VAL A 141 3.65 -4.19 15.22
N TYR A 142 4.42 -3.79 16.22
CA TYR A 142 5.27 -4.68 16.99
C TYR A 142 4.87 -4.58 18.46
N SER A 143 4.72 -5.72 19.10
CA SER A 143 4.36 -5.80 20.51
C SER A 143 5.27 -6.75 21.25
N ILE A 144 5.57 -6.42 22.48
CA ILE A 144 6.24 -7.30 23.43
C ILE A 144 5.35 -7.42 24.68
N GLY A 145 5.24 -8.61 25.21
CA GLY A 145 4.40 -8.84 26.38
C GLY A 145 4.97 -9.90 27.30
N LEU A 146 4.50 -9.86 28.55
CA LEU A 146 4.82 -10.77 29.63
C LEU A 146 3.53 -11.28 30.23
N SER A 147 3.41 -12.59 30.37
CA SER A 147 2.34 -13.26 31.10
C SER A 147 2.91 -13.96 32.31
N VAL A 148 2.36 -13.71 33.48
CA VAL A 148 2.80 -14.29 34.76
C VAL A 148 1.63 -14.94 35.45
N SER A 149 1.82 -16.18 35.89
CA SER A 149 0.88 -16.96 36.71
C SER A 149 1.54 -17.32 38.04
N PHE A 150 0.80 -17.18 39.14
CA PHE A 150 1.25 -17.45 40.51
C PHE A 150 0.20 -18.20 41.29
#